data_2a301fd844d7d9d1b6ff51889f94008e
#
_entry.id   2a301fd844d7d9d1b6ff51889f94008e
#
_cell.length_a   1.000
_cell.length_b   1.000
_cell.length_c   1.000
_cell.angle_alpha   90.00
_cell.angle_beta   90.00
_cell.angle_gamma   90.00
#
_symmetry.space_group_name_H-M   'P 1'
#
loop_
_entity.id
_entity.type
_entity.pdbx_description
1 polymer ?
#
loop_
_entity_poly.entity_id
_entity_poly.type
_entity_poly.pdbx_seq_one_letter_code
_entity_poly.pdbx_strand_id
1 'polypeptide(L)'
;DKYDIRNKLVSHKTGELFFRAHEAVQNAHISEFDRQGHFIIDYILTELNKDRTLLLFISKNLAWGVFKGAFEEKMPDDEYNFYQSYLDMLAQSGLHYKNPELMLFTIIELVGSTCYSCILYQQPVSLAEYRPYLHRTISGIMETFLQDHTTCEVLSSDTKTHVDHTA
;
A
#
# COMPACT_ATOMS: atom_id res chain seq x y z
N ASP A 1 -7.22 -28.23 -7.12
CA ASP A 1 -6.22 -28.15 -8.16
C ASP A 1 -4.87 -27.69 -7.57
N LYS A 2 -3.76 -28.20 -8.14
CA LYS A 2 -2.38 -27.86 -7.73
C LYS A 2 -2.10 -26.35 -7.74
N TYR A 3 -2.68 -25.63 -8.68
CA TYR A 3 -2.55 -24.17 -8.79
C TYR A 3 -3.32 -23.45 -7.68
N ASP A 4 -4.46 -23.97 -7.29
CA ASP A 4 -5.29 -23.43 -6.23
C ASP A 4 -4.61 -23.55 -4.86
N ILE A 5 -4.01 -24.70 -4.58
CA ILE A 5 -3.23 -24.92 -3.34
C ILE A 5 -2.03 -23.96 -3.27
N ARG A 6 -1.32 -23.78 -4.39
CA ARG A 6 -0.19 -22.85 -4.46
C ARG A 6 -0.64 -21.41 -4.20
N ASN A 7 -1.71 -20.96 -4.86
CA ASN A 7 -2.22 -19.60 -4.69
C ASN A 7 -2.66 -19.34 -3.24
N LYS A 8 -3.35 -20.30 -2.61
CA LYS A 8 -3.70 -20.21 -1.19
C LYS A 8 -2.48 -20.13 -0.28
N LEU A 9 -1.43 -20.90 -0.57
CA LEU A 9 -0.19 -20.85 0.21
C LEU A 9 0.52 -19.50 0.05
N VAL A 10 0.55 -18.93 -1.17
CA VAL A 10 1.11 -17.59 -1.42
C VAL A 10 0.31 -16.54 -0.68
N SER A 11 -1.03 -16.57 -0.78
CA SER A 11 -1.92 -15.65 -0.07
C SER A 11 -1.68 -15.72 1.45
N HIS A 12 -1.63 -16.92 2.01
CA HIS A 12 -1.41 -17.12 3.44
C HIS A 12 -0.06 -16.56 3.90
N LYS A 13 1.04 -16.92 3.22
CA LYS A 13 2.39 -16.42 3.57
C LYS A 13 2.52 -14.90 3.41
N THR A 14 1.90 -14.35 2.40
CA THR A 14 1.85 -12.91 2.18
C THR A 14 1.03 -12.22 3.28
N GLY A 15 -0.13 -12.77 3.63
CA GLY A 15 -0.97 -12.28 4.73
C GLY A 15 -0.25 -12.28 6.08
N GLU A 16 0.46 -13.37 6.44
CA GLU A 16 1.30 -13.43 7.65
C GLU A 16 2.38 -12.34 7.68
N LEU A 17 3.01 -12.07 6.55
CA LEU A 17 4.05 -11.04 6.45
C LEU A 17 3.48 -9.64 6.67
N PHE A 18 2.33 -9.32 6.07
CA PHE A 18 1.65 -8.04 6.25
C PHE A 18 1.08 -7.87 7.67
N PHE A 19 0.55 -8.93 8.25
CA PHE A 19 0.09 -8.91 9.64
C PHE A 19 1.23 -8.52 10.60
N ARG A 20 2.39 -9.18 10.49
CA ARG A 20 3.56 -8.85 11.31
C ARG A 20 4.08 -7.44 11.08
N ALA A 21 4.04 -6.95 9.85
CA ALA A 21 4.42 -5.58 9.53
C ALA A 21 3.46 -4.57 10.17
N HIS A 22 2.16 -4.86 10.16
CA HIS A 22 1.15 -4.03 10.81
C HIS A 22 1.33 -4.00 12.34
N GLU A 23 1.53 -5.14 13.00
CA GLU A 23 1.83 -5.18 14.44
C GLU A 23 3.09 -4.35 14.76
N ALA A 24 4.13 -4.47 13.94
CA ALA A 24 5.36 -3.73 14.14
C ALA A 24 5.16 -2.20 14.03
N VAL A 25 4.33 -1.72 13.10
CA VAL A 25 4.04 -0.28 12.96
C VAL A 25 3.19 0.23 14.13
N GLN A 26 2.24 -0.56 14.62
CA GLN A 26 1.44 -0.20 15.79
C GLN A 26 2.32 -0.07 17.04
N ASN A 27 3.23 -1.02 17.25
CA ASN A 27 4.19 -0.99 18.37
C ASN A 27 5.19 0.18 18.26
N ALA A 28 5.48 0.66 17.07
CA ALA A 28 6.36 1.81 16.83
C ALA A 28 5.67 3.16 17.10
N HIS A 29 4.35 3.18 17.35
CA HIS A 29 3.55 4.38 17.62
C HIS A 29 3.71 5.49 16.57
N ILE A 30 3.81 5.12 15.29
CA ILE A 30 3.92 6.06 14.18
C ILE A 30 2.51 6.56 13.83
N SER A 31 2.29 7.86 13.88
CA SER A 31 0.97 8.48 13.63
C SER A 31 0.78 8.94 12.19
N GLU A 32 1.84 9.33 11.49
CA GLU A 32 1.78 9.87 10.14
C GLU A 32 1.64 8.75 9.12
N PHE A 33 0.61 8.80 8.28
CA PHE A 33 0.30 7.76 7.28
C PHE A 33 1.46 7.47 6.32
N ASP A 34 2.11 8.50 5.79
CA ASP A 34 3.29 8.35 4.91
C ASP A 34 4.42 7.56 5.61
N ARG A 35 4.71 7.89 6.86
CA ARG A 35 5.73 7.21 7.66
C ARG A 35 5.32 5.78 8.04
N GLN A 36 4.03 5.54 8.30
CA GLN A 36 3.52 4.18 8.51
C GLN A 36 3.73 3.33 7.26
N GLY A 37 3.41 3.87 6.07
CA GLY A 37 3.63 3.21 4.80
C GLY A 37 5.10 2.86 4.56
N HIS A 38 6.02 3.80 4.76
CA HIS A 38 7.46 3.55 4.66
C HIS A 38 7.94 2.48 5.64
N PHE A 39 7.48 2.53 6.88
CA PHE A 39 7.85 1.54 7.90
C PHE A 39 7.38 0.12 7.52
N ILE A 40 6.13 -0.03 7.06
CA ILE A 40 5.58 -1.32 6.62
C ILE A 40 6.40 -1.88 5.45
N ILE A 41 6.70 -1.04 4.46
CA ILE A 41 7.49 -1.44 3.29
C ILE A 41 8.90 -1.86 3.71
N ASP A 42 9.58 -1.08 4.55
CA ASP A 42 10.92 -1.39 5.06
C ASP A 42 10.94 -2.69 5.87
N TYR A 43 9.92 -2.93 6.68
CA TYR A 43 9.79 -4.18 7.43
C TYR A 43 9.68 -5.36 6.47
N ILE A 44 8.76 -5.30 5.51
CA ILE A 44 8.54 -6.36 4.52
C ILE A 44 9.81 -6.64 3.71
N LEU A 45 10.45 -5.60 3.20
CA LEU A 45 11.68 -5.73 2.42
C LEU A 45 12.84 -6.31 3.25
N THR A 46 12.92 -5.97 4.53
CA THR A 46 13.92 -6.52 5.45
C THR A 46 13.69 -8.02 5.66
N GLU A 47 12.45 -8.45 5.88
CA GLU A 47 12.12 -9.87 6.03
C GLU A 47 12.36 -10.65 4.73
N LEU A 48 11.96 -10.12 3.59
CA LEU A 48 12.22 -10.73 2.28
C LEU A 48 13.72 -10.81 1.93
N ASN A 49 14.51 -9.85 2.38
CA ASN A 49 15.97 -9.88 2.19
C ASN A 49 16.65 -10.96 3.05
N LYS A 50 16.08 -11.29 4.22
CA LYS A 50 16.54 -12.38 5.07
C LYS A 50 16.15 -13.76 4.52
N ASP A 51 14.97 -13.87 3.92
CA ASP A 51 14.44 -15.12 3.37
C ASP A 51 14.25 -15.03 1.85
N ARG A 52 15.33 -15.35 1.12
CA ARG A 52 15.33 -15.34 -0.35
C ARG A 52 14.38 -16.40 -0.95
N THR A 53 14.11 -17.47 -0.22
CA THR A 53 13.17 -18.52 -0.66
C THR A 53 11.75 -17.96 -0.66
N LEU A 54 11.38 -17.25 0.41
CA LEU A 54 10.10 -16.57 0.52
C LEU A 54 9.97 -15.48 -0.56
N LEU A 55 11.02 -14.68 -0.78
CA LEU A 55 11.03 -13.67 -1.85
C LEU A 55 10.79 -14.29 -3.22
N LEU A 56 11.51 -15.36 -3.57
CA LEU A 56 11.35 -16.05 -4.86
C LEU A 56 9.96 -16.68 -4.99
N PHE A 57 9.43 -17.23 -3.90
CA PHE A 57 8.11 -17.83 -3.87
C PHE A 57 7.01 -16.79 -4.11
N ILE A 58 7.06 -15.66 -3.39
CA ILE A 58 6.11 -14.58 -3.54
C ILE A 58 6.21 -13.96 -4.95
N SER A 59 7.41 -13.58 -5.39
CA SER A 59 7.61 -12.85 -6.65
C SER A 59 7.22 -13.64 -7.90
N LYS A 60 7.43 -14.96 -7.89
CA LYS A 60 7.05 -15.84 -9.03
C LYS A 60 5.55 -16.09 -9.14
N ASN A 61 4.81 -15.87 -8.08
CA ASN A 61 3.41 -16.25 -7.98
C ASN A 61 2.49 -15.05 -7.73
N LEU A 62 3.06 -13.84 -7.62
CA LEU A 62 2.31 -12.65 -7.27
C LEU A 62 1.69 -12.02 -8.51
N ALA A 63 0.42 -12.33 -8.76
CA ALA A 63 -0.45 -11.50 -9.58
C ALA A 63 -1.36 -10.69 -8.65
N TRP A 64 -1.79 -9.49 -9.06
CA TRP A 64 -2.65 -8.62 -8.24
C TRP A 64 -3.87 -9.35 -7.65
N GLY A 65 -4.50 -10.24 -8.42
CA GLY A 65 -5.65 -11.02 -7.92
C GLY A 65 -5.31 -11.95 -6.76
N VAL A 66 -4.11 -12.55 -6.75
CA VAL A 66 -3.61 -13.37 -5.64
C VAL A 66 -3.26 -12.49 -4.44
N PHE A 67 -2.70 -11.32 -4.70
CA PHE A 67 -2.36 -10.33 -3.68
C PHE A 67 -3.61 -9.78 -3.00
N LYS A 68 -4.62 -9.41 -3.80
CA LYS A 68 -5.93 -8.98 -3.30
C LYS A 68 -6.58 -10.06 -2.43
N GLY A 69 -6.53 -11.32 -2.86
CA GLY A 69 -6.99 -12.45 -2.05
C GLY A 69 -6.29 -12.55 -0.69
N ALA A 70 -4.96 -12.30 -0.65
CA ALA A 70 -4.20 -12.30 0.60
C ALA A 70 -4.59 -11.15 1.55
N PHE A 71 -5.04 -10.00 1.00
CA PHE A 71 -5.52 -8.88 1.80
C PHE A 71 -6.93 -9.07 2.34
N GLU A 72 -7.77 -9.79 1.62
CA GLU A 72 -9.15 -10.07 1.99
C GLU A 72 -9.29 -11.35 2.82
N GLU A 73 -8.25 -12.20 2.85
CA GLU A 73 -8.25 -13.44 3.63
C GLU A 73 -8.21 -13.14 5.12
N LYS A 74 -9.24 -13.59 5.84
CA LYS A 74 -9.26 -13.54 7.30
C LYS A 74 -8.33 -14.61 7.84
N MET A 75 -7.37 -14.23 8.67
CA MET A 75 -6.55 -15.19 9.40
C MET A 75 -7.45 -15.99 10.36
N PRO A 76 -7.22 -17.32 10.50
CA PRO A 76 -8.16 -18.22 11.19
C PRO A 76 -8.50 -17.85 12.64
N ASP A 77 -7.63 -17.13 13.33
CA ASP A 77 -7.75 -16.78 14.75
C ASP A 77 -7.96 -15.27 15.02
N ASP A 78 -7.99 -14.41 13.96
CA ASP A 78 -8.13 -12.97 14.13
C ASP A 78 -9.04 -12.36 13.07
N GLU A 79 -9.80 -11.34 13.47
CA GLU A 79 -10.58 -10.49 12.57
C GLU A 79 -9.68 -9.60 11.67
N TYR A 80 -8.36 -9.84 11.65
CA TYR A 80 -7.41 -9.03 10.91
C TYR A 80 -7.58 -9.20 9.39
N ASN A 81 -7.81 -8.07 8.75
CA ASN A 81 -7.84 -7.91 7.31
C ASN A 81 -6.93 -6.75 6.94
N PHE A 82 -5.84 -7.03 6.22
CA PHE A 82 -4.85 -5.99 5.89
C PHE A 82 -5.48 -4.85 5.09
N TYR A 83 -6.36 -5.15 4.13
CA TYR A 83 -6.99 -4.10 3.33
C TYR A 83 -7.87 -3.19 4.18
N GLN A 84 -8.64 -3.75 5.11
CA GLN A 84 -9.41 -2.95 6.06
C GLN A 84 -8.51 -2.11 6.96
N SER A 85 -7.43 -2.68 7.48
CA SER A 85 -6.44 -1.93 8.28
C SER A 85 -5.80 -0.79 7.49
N TYR A 86 -5.52 -0.99 6.21
CA TYR A 86 -5.03 0.06 5.32
C TYR A 86 -6.07 1.19 5.16
N LEU A 87 -7.35 0.86 4.95
CA LEU A 87 -8.42 1.86 4.87
C LEU A 87 -8.60 2.62 6.19
N ASP A 88 -8.47 1.93 7.33
CA ASP A 88 -8.54 2.54 8.66
C ASP A 88 -7.36 3.51 8.89
N MET A 89 -6.16 3.15 8.47
CA MET A 89 -4.98 4.04 8.51
C MET A 89 -5.19 5.30 7.66
N LEU A 90 -5.76 5.15 6.45
CA LEU A 90 -6.14 6.28 5.59
C LEU A 90 -7.17 7.18 6.28
N ALA A 91 -8.22 6.61 6.85
CA ALA A 91 -9.26 7.37 7.56
C ALA A 91 -8.69 8.13 8.76
N GLN A 92 -7.80 7.50 9.53
CA GLN A 92 -7.15 8.12 10.70
C GLN A 92 -6.19 9.26 10.32
N SER A 93 -5.63 9.25 9.10
CA SER A 93 -4.74 10.32 8.63
C SER A 93 -5.45 11.67 8.46
N GLY A 94 -6.78 11.68 8.35
CA GLY A 94 -7.57 12.87 8.04
C GLY A 94 -7.39 13.39 6.62
N LEU A 95 -6.62 12.71 5.79
CA LEU A 95 -6.38 13.04 4.38
C LEU A 95 -7.34 12.25 3.48
N HIS A 96 -7.76 12.86 2.38
CA HIS A 96 -8.64 12.20 1.42
C HIS A 96 -7.85 11.81 0.17
N TYR A 97 -7.88 10.51 -0.14
CA TYR A 97 -7.21 9.95 -1.32
C TYR A 97 -8.24 9.47 -2.36
N LYS A 98 -7.97 9.76 -3.62
CA LYS A 98 -8.72 9.21 -4.76
C LYS A 98 -8.28 7.77 -5.00
N ASN A 99 -9.25 6.87 -5.22
CA ASN A 99 -8.96 5.48 -5.58
C ASN A 99 -7.90 4.80 -4.68
N PRO A 100 -8.15 4.61 -3.37
CA PRO A 100 -7.18 4.00 -2.45
C PRO A 100 -6.67 2.64 -2.92
N GLU A 101 -7.51 1.82 -3.55
CA GLU A 101 -7.11 0.51 -4.09
C GLU A 101 -6.09 0.66 -5.22
N LEU A 102 -6.28 1.62 -6.13
CA LEU A 102 -5.33 1.88 -7.22
C LEU A 102 -4.01 2.43 -6.70
N MET A 103 -4.04 3.25 -5.66
CA MET A 103 -2.83 3.75 -4.98
C MET A 103 -2.05 2.58 -4.38
N LEU A 104 -2.70 1.71 -3.63
CA LEU A 104 -2.07 0.52 -3.04
C LEU A 104 -1.50 -0.41 -4.11
N PHE A 105 -2.28 -0.69 -5.16
CA PHE A 105 -1.82 -1.47 -6.31
C PHE A 105 -0.54 -0.88 -6.92
N THR A 106 -0.52 0.43 -7.19
CA THR A 106 0.64 1.10 -7.80
C THR A 106 1.89 0.99 -6.92
N ILE A 107 1.75 1.16 -5.61
CA ILE A 107 2.85 1.03 -4.65
C ILE A 107 3.38 -0.42 -4.63
N ILE A 108 2.50 -1.40 -4.57
CA ILE A 108 2.87 -2.82 -4.49
C ILE A 108 3.59 -3.27 -5.76
N GLU A 109 3.09 -2.92 -6.93
CA GLU A 109 3.71 -3.26 -8.22
C GLU A 109 5.10 -2.60 -8.35
N LEU A 110 5.23 -1.34 -7.96
CA LEU A 110 6.52 -0.66 -7.94
C LEU A 110 7.51 -1.36 -7.02
N VAL A 111 7.14 -1.58 -5.76
CA VAL A 111 8.00 -2.20 -4.74
C VAL A 111 8.37 -3.62 -5.17
N GLY A 112 7.39 -4.43 -5.57
CA GLY A 112 7.60 -5.82 -5.96
C GLY A 112 8.55 -5.96 -7.14
N SER A 113 8.38 -5.12 -8.17
CA SER A 113 9.20 -5.15 -9.37
C SER A 113 10.62 -4.65 -9.15
N THR A 114 10.78 -3.48 -8.52
CA THR A 114 12.08 -2.83 -8.37
C THR A 114 12.94 -3.46 -7.28
N CYS A 115 12.36 -3.80 -6.13
CA CYS A 115 13.10 -4.35 -5.00
C CYS A 115 13.53 -5.79 -5.22
N TYR A 116 12.80 -6.57 -6.02
CA TYR A 116 13.19 -7.93 -6.40
C TYR A 116 14.60 -7.96 -6.99
N SER A 117 14.86 -7.09 -7.97
CA SER A 117 16.17 -6.99 -8.63
C SER A 117 17.27 -6.51 -7.67
N CYS A 118 16.97 -5.53 -6.82
CA CYS A 118 17.90 -5.00 -5.83
C CYS A 118 18.28 -6.05 -4.77
N ILE A 119 17.32 -6.90 -4.34
CA ILE A 119 17.56 -7.92 -3.32
C ILE A 119 18.33 -9.11 -3.90
N LEU A 120 17.91 -9.66 -5.05
CA LEU A 120 18.49 -10.89 -5.59
C LEU A 120 19.80 -10.67 -6.32
N TYR A 121 19.87 -9.61 -7.11
CA TYR A 121 20.99 -9.39 -8.03
C TYR A 121 21.85 -8.20 -7.64
N GLN A 122 21.41 -7.38 -6.66
CA GLN A 122 22.05 -6.11 -6.29
C GLN A 122 22.22 -5.19 -7.51
N GLN A 123 21.25 -5.19 -8.40
CA GLN A 123 21.26 -4.43 -9.64
C GLN A 123 19.95 -3.65 -9.84
N PRO A 124 20.04 -2.43 -10.38
CA PRO A 124 21.28 -1.68 -10.75
C PRO A 124 22.09 -1.24 -9.52
N VAL A 125 21.49 -1.27 -8.32
CA VAL A 125 22.10 -0.94 -7.03
C VAL A 125 21.61 -1.91 -5.95
N SER A 126 22.24 -1.90 -4.78
CA SER A 126 21.77 -2.65 -3.61
C SER A 126 20.43 -2.08 -3.08
N LEU A 127 19.68 -2.90 -2.32
CA LEU A 127 18.46 -2.43 -1.66
C LEU A 127 18.73 -1.23 -0.73
N ALA A 128 19.88 -1.23 -0.03
CA ALA A 128 20.25 -0.15 0.87
C ALA A 128 20.43 1.18 0.14
N GLU A 129 21.07 1.16 -1.03
CA GLU A 129 21.25 2.34 -1.87
C GLU A 129 19.95 2.79 -2.53
N TYR A 130 19.06 1.85 -2.87
CA TYR A 130 17.78 2.15 -3.51
C TYR A 130 16.74 2.74 -2.55
N ARG A 131 16.76 2.35 -1.28
CA ARG A 131 15.74 2.69 -0.27
C ARG A 131 15.38 4.19 -0.19
N PRO A 132 16.33 5.15 -0.18
CA PRO A 132 15.96 6.57 -0.15
C PRO A 132 15.18 7.04 -1.38
N TYR A 133 15.46 6.48 -2.55
CA TYR A 133 14.74 6.78 -3.79
C TYR A 133 13.35 6.16 -3.76
N LEU A 134 13.24 4.93 -3.29
CA LEU A 134 11.98 4.22 -3.13
C LEU A 134 11.01 5.01 -2.23
N HIS A 135 11.46 5.47 -1.07
CA HIS A 135 10.64 6.26 -0.15
C HIS A 135 10.11 7.54 -0.81
N ARG A 136 10.98 8.29 -1.49
CA ARG A 136 10.55 9.51 -2.20
C ARG A 136 9.54 9.22 -3.30
N THR A 137 9.74 8.13 -4.03
CA THR A 137 8.81 7.73 -5.11
C THR A 137 7.46 7.34 -4.55
N ILE A 138 7.43 6.60 -3.43
CA ILE A 138 6.18 6.23 -2.74
C ILE A 138 5.44 7.46 -2.23
N SER A 139 6.13 8.40 -1.58
CA SER A 139 5.51 9.67 -1.16
C SER A 139 4.94 10.45 -2.35
N GLY A 140 5.65 10.49 -3.49
CA GLY A 140 5.14 11.11 -4.72
C GLY A 140 3.92 10.40 -5.31
N ILE A 141 3.85 9.06 -5.21
CA ILE A 141 2.64 8.31 -5.58
C ILE A 141 1.49 8.72 -4.66
N MET A 142 1.68 8.72 -3.34
CA MET A 142 0.65 9.12 -2.39
C MET A 142 0.14 10.54 -2.66
N GLU A 143 1.04 11.50 -2.91
CA GLU A 143 0.68 12.88 -3.30
C GLU A 143 -0.17 12.92 -4.58
N THR A 144 0.13 12.09 -5.57
CA THR A 144 -0.63 12.00 -6.83
C THR A 144 -2.09 11.60 -6.61
N PHE A 145 -2.35 10.79 -5.59
CA PHE A 145 -3.71 10.33 -5.24
C PHE A 145 -4.39 11.23 -4.21
N LEU A 146 -3.70 12.21 -3.62
CA LEU A 146 -4.28 13.13 -2.66
C LEU A 146 -5.32 14.03 -3.34
N GLN A 147 -6.46 14.25 -2.68
CA GLN A 147 -7.47 15.19 -3.15
C GLN A 147 -7.11 16.61 -2.67
N ASP A 148 -6.96 17.53 -3.63
CA ASP A 148 -6.84 18.94 -3.30
C ASP A 148 -8.16 19.44 -2.70
N HIS A 149 -8.12 20.04 -1.52
CA HIS A 149 -9.26 20.68 -0.88
C HIS A 149 -9.79 21.91 -1.67
N THR A 150 -9.07 22.33 -2.73
CA THR A 150 -9.35 23.57 -3.48
C THR A 150 -10.53 23.46 -4.46
N THR A 151 -11.05 22.26 -4.75
CA THR A 151 -12.10 22.08 -5.78
C THR A 151 -13.53 22.16 -5.25
N CYS A 152 -13.75 22.22 -3.94
CA CYS A 152 -15.10 22.26 -3.35
C CYS A 152 -15.68 23.67 -3.16
N GLU A 153 -14.88 24.74 -3.20
CA GLU A 153 -15.38 26.11 -2.97
C GLU A 153 -15.83 26.85 -4.23
N VAL A 154 -15.46 26.38 -5.43
CA VAL A 154 -15.80 27.10 -6.68
C VAL A 154 -17.22 26.78 -7.19
N LEU A 155 -17.87 25.71 -6.74
CA LEU A 155 -19.22 25.34 -7.19
C LEU A 155 -20.35 25.89 -6.33
N SER A 156 -20.06 26.59 -5.22
CA SER A 156 -21.08 27.18 -4.34
C SER A 156 -21.28 28.68 -4.51
N SER A 157 -20.46 29.37 -5.33
CA SER A 157 -20.54 30.82 -5.51
C SER A 157 -21.34 31.30 -6.75
N ASP A 158 -21.72 30.41 -7.66
CA ASP A 158 -22.39 30.80 -8.90
C ASP A 158 -23.93 30.70 -8.91
N THR A 159 -24.57 30.49 -7.75
CA THR A 159 -26.05 30.35 -7.69
C THR A 159 -26.76 31.51 -6.95
N LYS A 160 -26.16 32.68 -6.86
CA LYS A 160 -26.84 33.87 -6.30
C LYS A 160 -26.55 35.11 -7.13
N THR A 161 -27.18 35.22 -8.29
CA THR A 161 -27.56 36.52 -8.90
C THR A 161 -28.40 36.25 -10.14
N HIS A 162 -29.68 36.15 -10.00
CA HIS A 162 -30.67 36.67 -10.95
C HIS A 162 -32.10 36.48 -10.41
N VAL A 163 -32.51 37.34 -9.52
CA VAL A 163 -33.90 37.77 -9.38
C VAL A 163 -33.81 39.21 -8.93
N ASP A 164 -34.07 40.16 -9.81
CA ASP A 164 -35.07 41.17 -9.63
C ASP A 164 -35.00 42.25 -10.68
N HIS A 165 -36.17 42.72 -11.06
CA HIS A 165 -36.62 43.92 -11.75
C HIS A 165 -37.04 43.74 -13.20
N THR A 166 -38.34 43.53 -13.36
CA THR A 166 -39.19 44.46 -14.14
C THR A 166 -40.58 44.51 -13.56
N ALA A 167 -40.96 45.70 -13.21
CA ALA A 167 -42.29 46.14 -12.86
C ALA A 167 -43.26 46.01 -14.04
#